data_da1cf30c3af4594311896efa6c6f48e1
#
_entry.id   da1cf30c3af4594311896efa6c6f48e1
#
_cell.length_a   1.000
_cell.length_b   1.000
_cell.length_c   1.000
_cell.angle_alpha   90.00
_cell.angle_beta   90.00
_cell.angle_gamma   90.00
#
_symmetry.space_group_name_H-M   'P 1'
#
loop_
_entity.id
_entity.type
_entity.pdbx_description
1 polymer ?
#
loop_
_entity_poly.entity_id
_entity_poly.type
_entity_poly.pdbx_seq_one_letter_code
_entity_poly.pdbx_strand_id
1 'polypeptide(L)'
;MKKAILQRPAQYRIKRAIITTRTEEGCIHRMYVAGHSVGRARVDLSAAQGDPWAYCELLYIEPEMRGQGLGTELLRWMAARYGSVVVAPDNRGAQRLYQRLGREAYGREAYYYIDQGFGVYEIM
;
A
#
# COMPACT_ATOMS: atom_id res chain seq x y z
N MET A 1 8.12 -36.90 5.22
CA MET A 1 7.87 -36.37 5.23
C MET A 1 7.84 -35.70 5.07
N LYS A 2 7.84 -35.38 4.81
CA LYS A 2 7.68 -34.57 4.61
C LYS A 2 8.15 -33.60 4.85
N LYS A 3 9.15 -33.39 4.56
CA LYS A 3 9.75 -32.38 4.88
C LYS A 3 9.65 -31.16 4.14
N ALA A 4 9.88 -31.04 2.89
CA ALA A 4 9.53 -29.89 2.08
C ALA A 4 8.11 -29.48 2.32
N ILE A 5 7.28 -30.44 2.45
CA ILE A 5 5.88 -30.18 2.76
C ILE A 5 5.73 -29.46 4.08
N LEU A 6 6.53 -29.87 5.04
CA LEU A 6 6.42 -29.25 6.35
C LEU A 6 6.91 -27.82 6.34
N GLN A 7 7.96 -27.56 5.56
CA GLN A 7 8.48 -26.20 5.52
C GLN A 7 7.59 -25.26 4.76
N ARG A 8 7.01 -25.71 3.65
CA ARG A 8 6.11 -24.85 2.90
C ARG A 8 4.89 -24.44 3.69
N PRO A 9 4.21 -25.36 4.37
CA PRO A 9 3.11 -24.93 5.22
C PRO A 9 3.54 -23.95 6.30
N ALA A 10 4.73 -24.11 6.84
CA ALA A 10 5.23 -23.18 7.83
C ALA A 10 5.40 -21.78 7.22
N GLN A 11 5.92 -21.70 6.01
CA GLN A 11 6.05 -20.43 5.34
C GLN A 11 4.70 -19.77 5.12
N TYR A 12 3.73 -20.53 4.68
CA TYR A 12 2.41 -19.98 4.42
C TYR A 12 1.69 -19.63 5.69
N ARG A 13 2.14 -20.12 6.82
CA ARG A 13 1.55 -19.81 8.10
C ARG A 13 2.19 -18.64 8.80
N ILE A 14 3.22 -18.05 8.20
CA ILE A 14 3.78 -16.84 8.77
C ILE A 14 2.68 -15.80 8.74
N LYS A 15 2.28 -15.41 9.91
CA LYS A 15 1.14 -14.54 10.04
C LYS A 15 1.43 -13.15 9.55
N ARG A 16 0.53 -12.67 8.76
CA ARG A 16 0.44 -11.25 8.42
C ARG A 16 -0.63 -10.64 9.28
N ALA A 17 -0.37 -9.47 9.80
CA ALA A 17 -1.37 -8.71 10.51
C ALA A 17 -1.25 -7.27 10.11
N ILE A 18 -2.37 -6.60 9.96
CA ILE A 18 -2.39 -5.17 9.68
C ILE A 18 -3.19 -4.53 10.80
N ILE A 19 -2.54 -3.62 11.52
CA ILE A 19 -3.17 -2.90 12.61
C ILE A 19 -3.40 -1.48 12.15
N THR A 20 -4.63 -1.04 12.22
CA THR A 20 -5.04 0.26 11.75
C THR A 20 -5.23 1.19 12.93
N THR A 21 -4.58 2.35 12.86
CA THR A 21 -4.72 3.41 13.85
C THR A 21 -5.35 4.61 13.16
N ARG A 22 -6.39 5.16 13.74
CA ARG A 22 -7.03 6.34 13.19
C ARG A 22 -6.19 7.57 13.46
N THR A 23 -6.18 8.48 12.49
CA THR A 23 -5.56 9.78 12.62
C THR A 23 -6.62 10.83 12.37
N GLU A 24 -6.24 12.10 12.48
CA GLU A 24 -7.17 13.18 12.24
C GLU A 24 -7.74 13.17 10.81
N GLU A 25 -6.92 12.81 9.84
CA GLU A 25 -7.32 12.87 8.44
C GLU A 25 -7.54 11.51 7.80
N GLY A 26 -7.25 10.44 8.50
CA GLY A 26 -7.40 9.12 7.93
C GLY A 26 -6.91 8.02 8.83
N CYS A 27 -5.96 7.24 8.34
CA CYS A 27 -5.48 6.06 9.07
C CYS A 27 -4.00 5.82 8.81
N ILE A 28 -3.38 5.14 9.75
CA ILE A 28 -2.07 4.52 9.51
C ILE A 28 -2.27 3.02 9.62
N HIS A 29 -1.87 2.31 8.57
CA HIS A 29 -1.93 0.85 8.53
C HIS A 29 -0.52 0.33 8.71
N ARG A 30 -0.29 -0.40 9.80
CA ARG A 30 1.02 -1.01 10.06
C ARG A 30 0.94 -2.49 9.78
N MET A 31 1.88 -2.98 8.98
CA MET A 31 1.94 -4.39 8.63
C MET A 31 2.96 -5.10 9.50
N TYR A 32 2.57 -6.25 10.00
CA TYR A 32 3.42 -7.10 10.82
C TYR A 32 3.54 -8.47 10.17
N VAL A 33 4.73 -9.03 10.24
CA VAL A 33 4.98 -10.40 9.80
C VAL A 33 5.59 -11.12 10.99
N ALA A 34 4.93 -12.19 11.43
CA ALA A 34 5.37 -12.97 12.59
C ALA A 34 5.61 -12.08 13.81
N GLY A 35 4.76 -11.07 13.99
CA GLY A 35 4.83 -10.18 15.15
C GLY A 35 5.81 -9.03 15.01
N HIS A 36 6.56 -8.96 13.92
CA HIS A 36 7.53 -7.89 13.71
C HIS A 36 6.98 -6.85 12.73
N SER A 37 7.11 -5.58 13.08
CA SER A 37 6.69 -4.50 12.20
C SER A 37 7.59 -4.46 10.97
N VAL A 38 7.00 -4.56 9.79
CA VAL A 38 7.77 -4.60 8.54
C VAL A 38 7.44 -3.43 7.61
N GLY A 39 6.38 -2.70 7.88
CA GLY A 39 6.05 -1.58 7.03
C GLY A 39 4.81 -0.85 7.50
N ARG A 40 4.52 0.25 6.81
CA ARG A 40 3.34 1.04 7.14
C ARG A 40 2.91 1.87 5.95
N ALA A 41 1.64 2.24 5.97
CA ALA A 41 1.08 3.17 5.00
C ALA A 41 0.26 4.20 5.75
N ARG A 42 0.40 5.46 5.36
CA ARG A 42 -0.46 6.52 5.87
C ARG A 42 -1.46 6.87 4.77
N VAL A 43 -2.72 6.85 5.13
CA VAL A 43 -3.80 7.10 4.18
C VAL A 43 -4.60 8.30 4.62
N ASP A 44 -4.75 9.25 3.73
CA ASP A 44 -5.59 10.41 3.92
C ASP A 44 -6.97 10.08 3.35
N LEU A 45 -7.97 10.20 4.18
CA LEU A 45 -9.35 9.95 3.80
C LEU A 45 -10.17 11.23 3.76
N SER A 46 -9.53 12.37 3.98
CA SER A 46 -10.23 13.63 3.88
C SER A 46 -10.66 13.83 2.43
N ALA A 47 -11.94 13.99 2.24
CA ALA A 47 -12.51 14.03 0.90
C ALA A 47 -12.23 15.38 0.26
N ALA A 48 -11.51 15.35 -0.84
CA ALA A 48 -11.37 16.55 -1.66
C ALA A 48 -12.72 16.85 -2.26
N GLN A 49 -13.33 17.92 -1.80
CA GLN A 49 -14.62 18.39 -2.33
C GLN A 49 -15.69 17.31 -2.36
N GLY A 50 -15.73 16.51 -1.30
CA GLY A 50 -16.78 15.53 -1.15
C GLY A 50 -16.55 14.21 -1.86
N ASP A 51 -15.43 14.05 -2.52
CA ASP A 51 -15.10 12.78 -3.18
C ASP A 51 -14.21 11.95 -2.29
N PRO A 52 -14.71 10.85 -1.78
CA PRO A 52 -13.99 10.08 -0.76
C PRO A 52 -12.98 9.12 -1.40
N TRP A 53 -11.90 9.66 -1.89
CA TRP A 53 -10.80 8.82 -2.37
C TRP A 53 -9.80 8.63 -1.26
N ALA A 54 -9.34 7.39 -1.11
CA ALA A 54 -8.25 7.08 -0.20
C ALA A 54 -6.95 7.45 -0.90
N TYR A 55 -6.18 8.33 -0.29
CA TYR A 55 -4.89 8.73 -0.85
C TYR A 55 -3.78 8.23 0.06
N CYS A 56 -2.90 7.38 -0.50
CA CYS A 56 -1.76 6.87 0.24
C CYS A 56 -0.63 7.88 0.17
N GLU A 57 -0.43 8.62 1.25
CA GLU A 57 0.60 9.65 1.33
C GLU A 57 1.98 9.08 1.58
N LEU A 58 2.03 7.91 2.18
CA LEU A 58 3.28 7.26 2.54
C LEU A 58 3.10 5.77 2.46
N LEU A 59 4.03 5.11 1.79
CA LEU A 59 4.14 3.66 1.81
C LEU A 59 5.60 3.34 2.10
N TYR A 60 5.84 2.69 3.23
CA TYR A 60 7.19 2.40 3.68
C TYR A 60 7.31 0.95 4.08
N ILE A 61 8.32 0.28 3.56
CA ILE A 61 8.67 -1.08 3.97
C ILE A 61 10.09 -1.02 4.50
N GLU A 62 10.32 -1.68 5.63
CA GLU A 62 11.65 -1.72 6.25
C GLU A 62 12.67 -2.22 5.23
N PRO A 63 13.86 -1.59 5.16
CA PRO A 63 14.82 -1.91 4.10
C PRO A 63 15.15 -3.38 3.99
N GLU A 64 15.32 -4.06 5.12
CA GLU A 64 15.69 -5.47 5.11
C GLU A 64 14.55 -6.38 4.67
N MET A 65 13.34 -5.84 4.58
CA MET A 65 12.16 -6.60 4.16
C MET A 65 11.72 -6.28 2.74
N ARG A 66 12.46 -5.44 2.04
CA ARG A 66 12.11 -5.04 0.68
C ARG A 66 12.42 -6.13 -0.32
N GLY A 67 11.77 -6.06 -1.49
CA GLY A 67 11.97 -7.05 -2.55
C GLY A 67 11.20 -8.33 -2.36
N GLN A 68 10.29 -8.40 -1.39
CA GLN A 68 9.51 -9.59 -1.10
C GLN A 68 8.03 -9.43 -1.40
N GLY A 69 7.65 -8.33 -2.04
CA GLY A 69 6.27 -8.10 -2.40
C GLY A 69 5.38 -7.56 -1.28
N LEU A 70 5.96 -7.14 -0.16
CA LEU A 70 5.16 -6.67 0.98
C LEU A 70 4.46 -5.36 0.67
N GLY A 71 5.13 -4.46 -0.05
CA GLY A 71 4.51 -3.20 -0.45
C GLY A 71 3.31 -3.44 -1.35
N THR A 72 3.44 -4.35 -2.29
CA THR A 72 2.34 -4.73 -3.17
C THR A 72 1.20 -5.34 -2.36
N GLU A 73 1.53 -6.20 -1.42
CA GLU A 73 0.54 -6.85 -0.56
C GLU A 73 -0.24 -5.80 0.23
N LEU A 74 0.46 -4.82 0.81
CA LEU A 74 -0.18 -3.77 1.59
C LEU A 74 -1.05 -2.88 0.71
N LEU A 75 -0.57 -2.52 -0.48
CA LEU A 75 -1.36 -1.73 -1.42
C LEU A 75 -2.64 -2.45 -1.84
N ARG A 76 -2.55 -3.73 -2.13
CA ARG A 76 -3.71 -4.51 -2.51
C ARG A 76 -4.70 -4.66 -1.36
N TRP A 77 -4.18 -4.81 -0.16
CA TRP A 77 -5.04 -4.86 1.02
C TRP A 77 -5.82 -3.55 1.18
N MET A 78 -5.11 -2.42 0.98
CA MET A 78 -5.78 -1.11 1.07
C MET A 78 -6.79 -0.91 -0.05
N ALA A 79 -6.44 -1.32 -1.26
CA ALA A 79 -7.37 -1.20 -2.39
C ALA A 79 -8.64 -2.01 -2.14
N ALA A 80 -8.50 -3.19 -1.58
CA ALA A 80 -9.66 -4.01 -1.23
C ALA A 80 -10.50 -3.35 -0.14
N ARG A 81 -9.85 -2.72 0.82
CA ARG A 81 -10.54 -2.07 1.94
C ARG A 81 -11.29 -0.82 1.50
N TYR A 82 -10.70 -0.04 0.61
CA TYR A 82 -11.24 1.27 0.23
C TYR A 82 -11.92 1.27 -1.14
N GLY A 83 -11.85 0.18 -1.87
CA GLY A 83 -12.33 0.13 -3.24
C GLY A 83 -11.25 0.50 -4.23
N SER A 84 -10.42 1.48 -3.90
CA SER A 84 -9.23 1.85 -4.64
C SER A 84 -8.39 2.74 -3.74
N VAL A 85 -7.12 2.90 -4.11
CA VAL A 85 -6.24 3.82 -3.39
C VAL A 85 -5.42 4.58 -4.42
N VAL A 86 -5.26 5.88 -4.19
CA VAL A 86 -4.51 6.75 -5.09
C VAL A 86 -3.11 6.94 -4.51
N VAL A 87 -2.10 6.85 -5.37
CA VAL A 87 -0.71 6.98 -4.98
C VAL A 87 0.02 7.90 -5.95
N ALA A 88 0.98 8.64 -5.43
CA ALA A 88 1.85 9.48 -6.24
C ALA A 88 3.29 9.04 -5.99
N PRO A 89 3.92 8.33 -6.93
CA PRO A 89 5.29 7.87 -6.73
C PRO A 89 6.26 9.03 -6.70
N ASP A 90 7.33 8.88 -5.93
CA ASP A 90 8.37 9.91 -5.83
C ASP A 90 9.68 9.46 -6.49
N ASN A 91 9.66 8.33 -7.18
CA ASN A 91 10.83 7.84 -7.91
C ASN A 91 10.38 6.85 -8.98
N ARG A 92 11.32 6.52 -9.88
CA ARG A 92 10.99 5.65 -11.01
C ARG A 92 10.66 4.22 -10.61
N GLY A 93 11.27 3.73 -9.55
CA GLY A 93 10.99 2.38 -9.07
C GLY A 93 9.55 2.25 -8.63
N ALA A 94 9.10 3.20 -7.81
CA ALA A 94 7.71 3.23 -7.37
C ALA A 94 6.77 3.45 -8.55
N GLN A 95 7.15 4.32 -9.49
CA GLN A 95 6.33 4.55 -10.67
C GLN A 95 6.11 3.26 -11.45
N ARG A 96 7.19 2.50 -11.69
CA ARG A 96 7.06 1.24 -12.43
C ARG A 96 6.18 0.24 -11.69
N LEU A 97 6.30 0.20 -10.37
CA LEU A 97 5.46 -0.67 -9.56
C LEU A 97 3.99 -0.29 -9.70
N TYR A 98 3.69 0.99 -9.56
CA TYR A 98 2.31 1.44 -9.62
C TYR A 98 1.72 1.30 -11.02
N GLN A 99 2.53 1.46 -12.06
CA GLN A 99 2.08 1.20 -13.43
C GLN A 99 1.65 -0.25 -13.63
N ARG A 100 2.33 -1.18 -12.94
CA ARG A 100 1.95 -2.59 -13.04
C ARG A 100 0.72 -2.94 -12.23
N LEU A 101 0.50 -2.22 -11.12
CA LEU A 101 -0.57 -2.57 -10.19
C LEU A 101 -1.88 -1.87 -10.50
N GLY A 102 -1.83 -0.74 -11.19
CA GLY A 102 -3.01 0.07 -11.37
C GLY A 102 -2.98 0.82 -12.69
N ARG A 103 -3.68 1.95 -12.70
CA ARG A 103 -3.78 2.79 -13.89
C ARG A 103 -3.44 4.22 -13.54
N GLU A 104 -3.02 4.98 -14.54
CA GLU A 104 -2.83 6.41 -14.34
C GLU A 104 -4.17 7.06 -13.97
N ALA A 105 -4.09 7.98 -13.02
CA ALA A 105 -5.25 8.74 -12.61
C ALA A 105 -5.27 10.05 -13.38
N TYR A 106 -6.46 10.45 -13.82
CA TYR A 106 -6.65 11.65 -14.62
C TYR A 106 -7.70 12.54 -14.00
N GLY A 107 -7.76 13.79 -14.48
CA GLY A 107 -8.80 14.71 -14.10
C GLY A 107 -8.73 15.12 -12.65
N ARG A 108 -9.86 15.00 -11.96
CA ARG A 108 -9.98 15.47 -10.59
C ARG A 108 -9.02 14.79 -9.65
N GLU A 109 -8.78 13.50 -9.85
CA GLU A 109 -7.89 12.72 -8.99
C GLU A 109 -6.50 13.33 -8.99
N ALA A 110 -5.95 13.56 -10.18
CA ALA A 110 -4.61 14.11 -10.28
C ALA A 110 -4.56 15.57 -9.80
N TYR A 111 -5.67 16.28 -9.91
CA TYR A 111 -5.69 17.66 -9.52
C TYR A 111 -5.52 17.87 -8.02
N TYR A 112 -6.07 16.97 -7.21
CA TYR A 112 -6.05 17.13 -5.77
C TYR A 112 -4.84 16.51 -5.08
N TYR A 113 -4.06 15.71 -5.77
CA TYR A 113 -2.96 15.00 -5.13
C TYR A 113 -1.63 15.49 -5.65
N ILE A 114 -0.63 15.39 -4.79
CA ILE A 114 0.70 15.89 -5.10
C ILE A 114 1.36 14.98 -6.12
N ASP A 115 1.66 15.52 -7.29
CA ASP A 115 2.40 14.82 -8.32
C ASP A 115 3.88 15.15 -8.11
N GLN A 116 4.67 14.13 -7.81
CA GLN A 116 6.09 14.29 -7.56
C GLN A 116 6.91 14.30 -8.86
N GLY A 117 6.25 14.35 -10.01
CA GLY A 117 6.91 14.33 -11.30
C GLY A 117 6.89 12.96 -11.96
N PHE A 118 6.27 11.98 -11.33
CA PHE A 118 6.20 10.61 -11.83
C PHE A 118 4.76 10.12 -12.01
N GLY A 119 3.81 11.06 -12.01
CA GLY A 119 2.42 10.75 -12.23
C GLY A 119 1.65 10.42 -10.96
N VAL A 120 0.38 10.16 -11.14
CA VAL A 120 -0.53 9.78 -10.07
C VAL A 120 -1.27 8.54 -10.56
N TYR A 121 -1.40 7.55 -9.70
CA TYR A 121 -1.95 6.26 -10.09
C TYR A 121 -3.06 5.83 -9.15
N GLU A 122 -4.01 5.10 -9.69
CA GLU A 122 -5.08 4.49 -8.89
C GLU A 122 -4.87 2.99 -8.88
N ILE A 123 -4.78 2.43 -7.68
CA ILE A 123 -4.61 0.99 -7.47
C ILE A 123 -5.95 0.43 -7.06
N MET A 124 -6.43 -0.58 -7.78
CA MET A 124 -7.71 -1.22 -7.50
C MET A 124 -7.58 -2.69 -7.15
#